data_419165b8720312127e188b828420b9f2
#
_entry.id   419165b8720312127e188b828420b9f2
#
_cell.length_a   1.000
_cell.length_b   1.000
_cell.length_c   1.000
_cell.angle_alpha   90.00
_cell.angle_beta   90.00
_cell.angle_gamma   90.00
#
_symmetry.space_group_name_H-M   'P 1'
#
loop_
_entity.id
_entity.type
_entity.pdbx_description
1 polymer ?
#
loop_
_entity_poly.entity_id
_entity_poly.type
_entity_poly.pdbx_seq_one_letter_code
_entity_poly.pdbx_strand_id
1 'polypeptide(L)'
;MRIFLALLVITLGWILQGCTNGADRNAIRQMEQAAPLMQSDPEVAHVLLADSVAHPELLSPEVNARWCLMLCQLADSIGTSLPYVPQMERAYRYVKRHGTVDEQLQAALYLGRTYMDDLDQEAALRTYTEALQQSILEDKPNQSGYISSYMGDVYEFQGLFSQAVEKYLTASRYFQQAENHRSQAFAFRDVSRNYTFMDSLDIALKYMLRADSMMVLYGDTIDQASVLNGLGNIYTEKGYYPEAEMYLKKAMDYDTTTIGTNSLALADLYLTQKKFTQTRQVLQDVKSFSDNKYTTFDSLYLLFLLEKEEGHLQLALEALEQYVDITHDHWEARNNVQMQGLEDKYAYTRVLSENMHLREVRSDQFKLLIIALLIILCMALAYRLLIVRKNLKIAQQADELQEQKSHLLEQQMALDSLSCQLKAVQQDNQEELRQKQSEYNQKAQEVELLKQQYIQQRQYLLQESTIYKKIQKSVSTPNPDHKELLTDKDWKALYKCIDTMYPSLSERLVLAGITPTEKKYCYLSFFQLDSKQEAFLLNVNIDTPYKNRTRIRQKLKITGLEEKLYEHLALWG
;
A
#
# COMPACT_ATOMS: atom_id res chain seq x y z
N MET A 1 16.29 1.73 54.78
CA MET A 1 15.19 1.20 53.96
C MET A 1 14.39 2.31 53.26
N ARG A 2 13.85 3.30 53.95
CA ARG A 2 13.08 4.43 53.33
C ARG A 2 13.90 5.27 52.35
N ILE A 3 15.17 5.56 52.65
CA ILE A 3 16.06 6.33 51.75
C ILE A 3 16.41 5.54 50.49
N PHE A 4 16.58 4.21 50.59
CA PHE A 4 16.86 3.35 49.44
C PHE A 4 15.65 3.19 48.54
N LEU A 5 14.42 3.10 49.10
CA LEU A 5 13.17 3.11 48.34
C LEU A 5 12.95 4.46 47.64
N ALA A 6 13.25 5.57 48.31
CA ALA A 6 13.14 6.90 47.73
C ALA A 6 14.13 7.11 46.58
N LEU A 7 15.39 6.65 46.71
CA LEU A 7 16.38 6.66 45.63
C LEU A 7 15.99 5.75 44.47
N LEU A 8 15.41 4.59 44.77
CA LEU A 8 14.91 3.66 43.72
C LEU A 8 13.70 4.25 42.96
N VAL A 9 12.78 4.92 43.64
CA VAL A 9 11.64 5.63 43.03
C VAL A 9 12.11 6.84 42.23
N ILE A 10 13.11 7.59 42.71
CA ILE A 10 13.69 8.73 42.00
C ILE A 10 14.46 8.23 40.75
N THR A 11 15.27 7.18 40.88
CA THR A 11 15.96 6.59 39.70
C THR A 11 15.01 5.92 38.71
N LEU A 12 13.95 5.25 39.18
CA LEU A 12 12.85 4.77 38.31
C LEU A 12 12.11 5.95 37.66
N GLY A 13 11.87 7.03 38.40
CA GLY A 13 11.25 8.25 37.86
C GLY A 13 12.13 8.92 36.80
N TRP A 14 13.44 8.93 36.96
CA TRP A 14 14.39 9.43 35.95
C TRP A 14 14.53 8.50 34.72
N ILE A 15 14.40 7.19 34.91
CA ILE A 15 14.40 6.19 33.83
C ILE A 15 13.05 6.22 33.11
N LEU A 16 11.95 6.51 33.78
CA LEU A 16 10.60 6.64 33.22
C LEU A 16 10.33 8.01 32.57
N GLN A 17 11.03 9.06 32.97
CA GLN A 17 11.13 10.32 32.20
C GLN A 17 12.07 10.06 31.02
N GLY A 18 11.63 9.12 30.17
CA GLY A 18 12.34 8.62 29.02
C GLY A 18 12.97 9.76 28.26
N CYS A 19 14.21 9.57 27.91
CA CYS A 19 14.88 10.29 26.84
C CYS A 19 13.94 10.38 25.64
N THR A 20 13.19 11.48 25.52
CA THR A 20 12.61 11.82 24.23
C THR A 20 13.79 11.86 23.29
N ASN A 21 13.79 10.94 22.34
CA ASN A 21 14.80 10.82 21.31
C ASN A 21 15.01 12.22 20.71
N GLY A 22 16.25 12.61 20.42
CA GLY A 22 16.53 13.90 19.77
C GLY A 22 15.72 14.10 18.49
N ALA A 23 15.45 13.01 17.76
CA ALA A 23 14.58 12.99 16.59
C ALA A 23 13.13 13.37 16.94
N ASP A 24 12.55 12.80 18.01
CA ASP A 24 11.19 13.13 18.45
C ASP A 24 11.06 14.62 18.82
N ARG A 25 12.02 15.17 19.58
CA ARG A 25 12.00 16.59 19.95
C ARG A 25 12.07 17.52 18.76
N ASN A 26 12.89 17.18 17.76
CA ASN A 26 12.96 17.95 16.52
C ASN A 26 11.64 17.88 15.76
N ALA A 27 11.12 16.69 15.54
CA ALA A 27 9.87 16.48 14.81
C ALA A 27 8.68 17.17 15.50
N ILE A 28 8.56 17.07 16.83
CA ILE A 28 7.49 17.75 17.58
C ILE A 28 7.58 19.27 17.37
N ARG A 29 8.78 19.85 17.47
CA ARG A 29 8.95 21.28 17.25
C ARG A 29 8.55 21.70 15.83
N GLN A 30 8.90 20.91 14.82
CA GLN A 30 8.50 21.18 13.42
C GLN A 30 6.99 21.05 13.23
N MET A 31 6.37 20.04 13.82
CA MET A 31 4.91 19.89 13.79
C MET A 31 4.20 21.08 14.48
N GLU A 32 4.72 21.58 15.59
CA GLU A 32 4.17 22.75 16.27
C GLU A 32 4.30 24.03 15.44
N GLN A 33 5.39 24.16 14.68
CA GLN A 33 5.59 25.29 13.75
C GLN A 33 4.73 25.16 12.49
N ALA A 34 4.55 23.95 11.97
CA ALA A 34 3.74 23.69 10.78
C ALA A 34 2.22 23.82 11.05
N ALA A 35 1.76 23.43 12.24
CA ALA A 35 0.33 23.38 12.58
C ALA A 35 -0.45 24.67 12.25
N PRO A 36 -0.01 25.89 12.63
CA PRO A 36 -0.72 27.12 12.26
C PRO A 36 -0.67 27.42 10.77
N LEU A 37 0.31 26.90 10.03
CA LEU A 37 0.51 27.14 8.60
C LEU A 37 -0.29 26.18 7.73
N MET A 38 -0.79 25.07 8.27
CA MET A 38 -1.51 24.06 7.48
C MET A 38 -2.71 24.60 6.69
N GLN A 39 -3.34 25.65 7.19
CA GLN A 39 -4.47 26.30 6.49
C GLN A 39 -4.07 27.58 5.75
N SER A 40 -3.11 28.36 6.29
CA SER A 40 -2.73 29.65 5.75
C SER A 40 -1.66 29.56 4.67
N ASP A 41 -0.73 28.62 4.78
CA ASP A 41 0.38 28.40 3.85
C ASP A 41 0.79 26.92 3.88
N PRO A 42 -0.01 26.03 3.25
CA PRO A 42 0.20 24.60 3.33
C PRO A 42 1.49 24.13 2.64
N GLU A 43 2.01 24.88 1.67
CA GLU A 43 3.29 24.56 1.00
C GLU A 43 4.46 24.71 1.98
N VAL A 44 4.52 25.83 2.70
CA VAL A 44 5.55 26.06 3.73
C VAL A 44 5.40 25.05 4.88
N ALA A 45 4.16 24.74 5.28
CA ALA A 45 3.92 23.70 6.28
C ALA A 45 4.45 22.33 5.82
N HIS A 46 4.27 21.98 4.55
CA HIS A 46 4.76 20.73 3.97
C HIS A 46 6.31 20.68 3.99
N VAL A 47 6.99 21.74 3.54
CA VAL A 47 8.46 21.83 3.57
C VAL A 47 8.99 21.66 5.01
N LEU A 48 8.35 22.31 5.98
CA LEU A 48 8.73 22.17 7.39
C LEU A 48 8.61 20.73 7.89
N LEU A 49 7.62 19.97 7.45
CA LEU A 49 7.40 18.60 7.90
C LEU A 49 8.19 17.57 7.08
N ALA A 50 8.28 17.73 5.77
CA ALA A 50 8.93 16.76 4.89
C ALA A 50 10.46 16.87 4.96
N ASP A 51 11.02 18.08 4.83
CA ASP A 51 12.46 18.29 4.71
C ASP A 51 13.18 18.35 6.05
N SER A 52 12.48 18.73 7.13
CA SER A 52 13.12 18.93 8.45
C SER A 52 13.19 17.65 9.29
N VAL A 53 12.47 16.59 8.92
CA VAL A 53 12.54 15.29 9.60
C VAL A 53 13.44 14.35 8.80
N ALA A 54 14.74 14.54 8.92
CA ALA A 54 15.74 13.78 8.14
C ALA A 54 15.71 12.26 8.39
N HIS A 55 15.22 11.81 9.54
CA HIS A 55 15.24 10.41 9.97
C HIS A 55 13.89 9.96 10.57
N PRO A 56 12.82 9.87 9.78
CA PRO A 56 11.49 9.47 10.27
C PRO A 56 11.46 8.05 10.85
N GLU A 57 12.41 7.19 10.44
CA GLU A 57 12.58 5.84 10.99
C GLU A 57 12.98 5.82 12.47
N LEU A 58 13.60 6.90 12.96
CA LEU A 58 14.01 7.04 14.35
C LEU A 58 12.90 7.57 15.28
N LEU A 59 11.83 8.11 14.73
CA LEU A 59 10.71 8.63 15.51
C LEU A 59 10.10 7.52 16.38
N SER A 60 9.58 7.89 17.53
CA SER A 60 8.72 7.00 18.31
C SER A 60 7.41 6.72 17.55
N PRO A 61 6.70 5.60 17.85
CA PRO A 61 5.45 5.29 17.15
C PRO A 61 4.40 6.39 17.25
N GLU A 62 4.32 7.09 18.38
CA GLU A 62 3.42 8.20 18.62
C GLU A 62 3.74 9.41 17.72
N VAL A 63 5.01 9.83 17.76
CA VAL A 63 5.46 10.99 16.98
C VAL A 63 5.37 10.70 15.48
N ASN A 64 5.75 9.49 15.06
CA ASN A 64 5.58 9.04 13.68
C ASN A 64 4.11 9.09 13.24
N ALA A 65 3.19 8.62 14.08
CA ALA A 65 1.77 8.63 13.74
C ALA A 65 1.25 10.05 13.51
N ARG A 66 1.54 10.96 14.42
CA ARG A 66 1.16 12.38 14.32
C ARG A 66 1.79 13.04 13.08
N TRP A 67 3.07 12.80 12.84
CA TRP A 67 3.79 13.35 11.69
C TRP A 67 3.21 12.84 10.36
N CYS A 68 2.98 11.52 10.22
CA CYS A 68 2.36 10.95 9.02
C CYS A 68 0.97 11.54 8.75
N LEU A 69 0.11 11.65 9.77
CA LEU A 69 -1.24 12.17 9.59
C LEU A 69 -1.24 13.65 9.18
N MET A 70 -0.33 14.46 9.71
CA MET A 70 -0.18 15.85 9.29
C MET A 70 0.31 15.96 7.83
N LEU A 71 1.26 15.13 7.42
CA LEU A 71 1.69 15.06 6.01
C LEU A 71 0.56 14.64 5.09
N CYS A 72 -0.25 13.66 5.48
CA CYS A 72 -1.41 13.24 4.69
C CYS A 72 -2.44 14.36 4.53
N GLN A 73 -2.71 15.14 5.59
CA GLN A 73 -3.61 16.30 5.51
C GLN A 73 -3.06 17.38 4.57
N LEU A 74 -1.76 17.62 4.59
CA LEU A 74 -1.13 18.56 3.66
C LEU A 74 -1.15 18.04 2.23
N ALA A 75 -0.91 16.75 2.02
CA ALA A 75 -1.01 16.13 0.71
C ALA A 75 -2.41 16.33 0.08
N ASP A 76 -3.47 16.28 0.89
CA ASP A 76 -4.82 16.59 0.45
C ASP A 76 -4.99 18.07 0.04
N SER A 77 -4.27 18.99 0.67
CA SER A 77 -4.38 20.42 0.42
C SER A 77 -3.59 20.89 -0.80
N ILE A 78 -2.41 20.31 -1.06
CA ILE A 78 -1.47 20.78 -2.08
C ILE A 78 -1.13 19.74 -3.15
N GLY A 79 -1.74 18.54 -3.09
CA GLY A 79 -1.54 17.49 -4.09
C GLY A 79 -0.14 16.85 -4.09
N THR A 80 0.53 16.80 -2.92
CA THR A 80 1.83 16.14 -2.79
C THR A 80 1.70 14.64 -2.50
N SER A 81 2.84 13.92 -2.54
CA SER A 81 2.88 12.48 -2.26
C SER A 81 2.60 12.17 -0.78
N LEU A 82 1.96 11.03 -0.56
CA LEU A 82 1.73 10.47 0.77
C LEU A 82 3.03 9.88 1.37
N PRO A 83 3.10 9.70 2.70
CA PRO A 83 4.19 8.96 3.33
C PRO A 83 4.33 7.54 2.77
N TYR A 84 5.53 6.97 2.81
CA TYR A 84 5.76 5.59 2.37
C TYR A 84 4.95 4.56 3.16
N VAL A 85 4.57 3.46 2.52
CA VAL A 85 3.79 2.36 3.14
C VAL A 85 4.33 1.95 4.51
N PRO A 86 5.64 1.68 4.73
CA PRO A 86 6.13 1.28 6.05
C PRO A 86 5.94 2.34 7.14
N GLN A 87 6.01 3.63 6.78
CA GLN A 87 5.77 4.74 7.69
C GLN A 87 4.30 4.80 8.08
N MET A 88 3.41 4.71 7.07
CA MET A 88 1.98 4.79 7.26
C MET A 88 1.41 3.56 7.99
N GLU A 89 1.91 2.35 7.70
CA GLU A 89 1.57 1.15 8.46
C GLU A 89 1.95 1.26 9.94
N ARG A 90 3.12 1.85 10.21
CA ARG A 90 3.56 2.07 11.58
C ARG A 90 2.68 3.10 12.29
N ALA A 91 2.31 4.17 11.60
CA ALA A 91 1.37 5.17 12.10
C ALA A 91 -0.01 4.54 12.39
N TYR A 92 -0.56 3.81 11.43
CA TYR A 92 -1.84 3.13 11.58
C TYR A 92 -1.86 2.13 12.74
N ARG A 93 -0.80 1.31 12.91
CA ARG A 93 -0.69 0.37 14.02
C ARG A 93 -0.70 1.07 15.39
N TYR A 94 -0.11 2.24 15.49
CA TYR A 94 -0.14 3.04 16.72
C TYR A 94 -1.54 3.61 16.94
N VAL A 95 -2.12 4.27 15.95
CA VAL A 95 -3.45 4.89 16.02
C VAL A 95 -4.55 3.85 16.27
N LYS A 96 -4.47 2.67 15.67
CA LYS A 96 -5.41 1.56 15.90
C LYS A 96 -5.47 1.13 17.38
N ARG A 97 -4.41 1.35 18.15
CA ARG A 97 -4.33 0.96 19.59
C ARG A 97 -4.63 2.10 20.54
N HIS A 98 -4.33 3.33 20.15
CA HIS A 98 -4.30 4.47 21.07
C HIS A 98 -5.18 5.64 20.63
N GLY A 99 -5.55 5.69 19.34
CA GLY A 99 -6.37 6.75 18.76
C GLY A 99 -7.85 6.55 18.99
N THR A 100 -8.58 7.64 18.85
CA THR A 100 -10.05 7.64 18.76
C THR A 100 -10.53 6.89 17.52
N VAL A 101 -11.81 6.53 17.48
CA VAL A 101 -12.40 5.86 16.30
C VAL A 101 -12.23 6.72 15.05
N ASP A 102 -12.43 8.02 15.13
CA ASP A 102 -12.28 8.93 13.99
C ASP A 102 -10.83 8.97 13.48
N GLU A 103 -9.86 9.03 14.38
CA GLU A 103 -8.43 8.95 14.02
C GLU A 103 -8.07 7.60 13.41
N GLN A 104 -8.64 6.49 13.93
CA GLN A 104 -8.40 5.16 13.39
C GLN A 104 -8.93 5.04 11.95
N LEU A 105 -10.14 5.52 11.70
CA LEU A 105 -10.76 5.52 10.37
C LEU A 105 -10.00 6.43 9.39
N GLN A 106 -9.58 7.61 9.84
CA GLN A 106 -8.77 8.53 9.06
C GLN A 106 -7.41 7.92 8.70
N ALA A 107 -6.73 7.32 9.67
CA ALA A 107 -5.45 6.65 9.43
C ALA A 107 -5.60 5.45 8.48
N ALA A 108 -6.71 4.71 8.56
CA ALA A 108 -7.02 3.63 7.63
C ALA A 108 -7.25 4.13 6.21
N LEU A 109 -7.96 5.26 6.05
CA LEU A 109 -8.17 5.90 4.74
C LEU A 109 -6.82 6.29 4.10
N TYR A 110 -5.95 6.95 4.85
CA TYR A 110 -4.63 7.33 4.34
C TYR A 110 -3.74 6.12 4.04
N LEU A 111 -3.78 5.09 4.89
CA LEU A 111 -3.03 3.86 4.62
C LEU A 111 -3.50 3.19 3.32
N GLY A 112 -4.82 3.11 3.11
CA GLY A 112 -5.37 2.56 1.87
C GLY A 112 -4.95 3.35 0.63
N ARG A 113 -4.93 4.70 0.72
CA ARG A 113 -4.43 5.57 -0.36
C ARG A 113 -2.93 5.34 -0.60
N THR A 114 -2.13 5.24 0.46
CA THR A 114 -0.70 4.95 0.34
C THR A 114 -0.44 3.60 -0.35
N TYR A 115 -1.27 2.59 -0.06
CA TYR A 115 -1.21 1.32 -0.80
C TYR A 115 -1.59 1.48 -2.29
N MET A 116 -2.55 2.37 -2.59
CA MET A 116 -2.90 2.67 -3.99
C MET A 116 -1.75 3.35 -4.74
N ASP A 117 -1.04 4.27 -4.09
CA ASP A 117 0.15 4.92 -4.66
C ASP A 117 1.29 3.89 -4.92
N ASP A 118 1.40 2.87 -4.07
CA ASP A 118 2.33 1.74 -4.22
C ASP A 118 1.80 0.64 -5.19
N LEU A 119 0.62 0.85 -5.79
CA LEU A 119 -0.09 -0.09 -6.68
C LEU A 119 -0.50 -1.41 -5.99
N ASP A 120 -0.52 -1.46 -4.66
CA ASP A 120 -1.01 -2.59 -3.87
C ASP A 120 -2.52 -2.46 -3.61
N GLN A 121 -3.30 -2.70 -4.66
CA GLN A 121 -4.76 -2.57 -4.63
C GLN A 121 -5.42 -3.58 -3.69
N GLU A 122 -4.81 -4.75 -3.50
CA GLU A 122 -5.32 -5.77 -2.59
C GLU A 122 -5.21 -5.31 -1.13
N ALA A 123 -4.05 -4.79 -0.73
CA ALA A 123 -3.85 -4.23 0.61
C ALA A 123 -4.76 -3.02 0.85
N ALA A 124 -4.95 -2.15 -0.17
CA ALA A 124 -5.87 -1.03 -0.10
C ALA A 124 -7.31 -1.51 0.15
N LEU A 125 -7.84 -2.43 -0.67
CA LEU A 125 -9.20 -2.96 -0.51
C LEU A 125 -9.41 -3.67 0.83
N ARG A 126 -8.42 -4.43 1.29
CA ARG A 126 -8.47 -5.07 2.61
C ARG A 126 -8.57 -4.04 3.72
N THR A 127 -7.72 -3.01 3.68
CA THR A 127 -7.70 -1.93 4.66
C THR A 127 -9.04 -1.17 4.67
N TYR A 128 -9.55 -0.81 3.50
CA TYR A 128 -10.85 -0.15 3.36
C TYR A 128 -12.00 -1.03 3.83
N THR A 129 -11.96 -2.33 3.57
CA THR A 129 -13.01 -3.26 4.01
C THR A 129 -13.07 -3.35 5.53
N GLU A 130 -11.92 -3.48 6.21
CA GLU A 130 -11.86 -3.47 7.67
C GLU A 130 -12.35 -2.13 8.24
N ALA A 131 -11.90 -1.01 7.66
CA ALA A 131 -12.32 0.32 8.08
C ALA A 131 -13.82 0.57 7.86
N LEU A 132 -14.39 0.08 6.75
CA LEU A 132 -15.82 0.19 6.48
C LEU A 132 -16.64 -0.58 7.51
N GLN A 133 -16.23 -1.79 7.84
CA GLN A 133 -16.91 -2.58 8.89
C GLN A 133 -16.88 -1.82 10.24
N GLN A 134 -15.71 -1.27 10.61
CA GLN A 134 -15.58 -0.49 11.82
C GLN A 134 -16.46 0.77 11.79
N SER A 135 -16.45 1.52 10.70
CA SER A 135 -17.23 2.76 10.58
C SER A 135 -18.74 2.54 10.65
N ILE A 136 -19.21 1.38 10.14
CA ILE A 136 -20.62 0.98 10.25
C ILE A 136 -20.98 0.62 11.70
N LEU A 137 -20.12 -0.16 12.37
CA LEU A 137 -20.33 -0.56 13.77
C LEU A 137 -20.35 0.63 14.73
N GLU A 138 -19.55 1.66 14.43
CA GLU A 138 -19.39 2.86 15.25
C GLU A 138 -20.34 4.01 14.81
N ASP A 139 -21.30 3.71 13.92
CA ASP A 139 -22.28 4.66 13.40
C ASP A 139 -21.62 5.96 12.86
N LYS A 140 -20.65 5.79 11.97
CA LYS A 140 -19.88 6.88 11.34
C LYS A 140 -20.20 6.98 9.84
N PRO A 141 -21.43 7.40 9.46
CA PRO A 141 -21.85 7.37 8.06
C PRO A 141 -20.98 8.24 7.15
N ASN A 142 -20.47 9.38 7.62
CA ASN A 142 -19.60 10.23 6.82
C ASN A 142 -18.30 9.51 6.43
N GLN A 143 -17.64 8.85 7.39
CA GLN A 143 -16.44 8.06 7.15
C GLN A 143 -16.75 6.84 6.27
N SER A 144 -17.88 6.15 6.50
CA SER A 144 -18.33 5.05 5.64
C SER A 144 -18.51 5.49 4.19
N GLY A 145 -18.98 6.74 3.98
CA GLY A 145 -19.08 7.35 2.67
C GLY A 145 -17.72 7.51 2.00
N TYR A 146 -16.75 8.13 2.67
CA TYR A 146 -15.41 8.30 2.11
C TYR A 146 -14.72 6.96 1.84
N ILE A 147 -14.78 6.00 2.77
CA ILE A 147 -14.20 4.68 2.58
C ILE A 147 -14.81 4.00 1.36
N SER A 148 -16.15 4.05 1.21
CA SER A 148 -16.84 3.48 0.06
C SER A 148 -16.43 4.16 -1.25
N SER A 149 -16.22 5.48 -1.26
CA SER A 149 -15.71 6.20 -2.44
C SER A 149 -14.32 5.73 -2.83
N TYR A 150 -13.38 5.63 -1.89
CA TYR A 150 -12.03 5.12 -2.17
C TYR A 150 -12.02 3.66 -2.63
N MET A 151 -12.95 2.83 -2.12
CA MET A 151 -13.14 1.48 -2.70
C MET A 151 -13.63 1.56 -4.15
N GLY A 152 -14.48 2.54 -4.47
CA GLY A 152 -14.90 2.84 -5.83
C GLY A 152 -13.71 3.19 -6.72
N ASP A 153 -12.81 4.06 -6.26
CA ASP A 153 -11.60 4.46 -6.98
C ASP A 153 -10.70 3.25 -7.28
N VAL A 154 -10.56 2.30 -6.35
CA VAL A 154 -9.81 1.06 -6.59
C VAL A 154 -10.42 0.24 -7.72
N TYR A 155 -11.75 0.05 -7.72
CA TYR A 155 -12.43 -0.69 -8.79
C TYR A 155 -12.39 0.05 -10.13
N GLU A 156 -12.52 1.38 -10.12
CA GLU A 156 -12.39 2.20 -11.33
C GLU A 156 -10.99 2.06 -11.93
N PHE A 157 -9.95 2.13 -11.10
CA PHE A 157 -8.56 1.94 -11.52
C PHE A 157 -8.32 0.55 -12.15
N GLN A 158 -9.05 -0.47 -11.70
CA GLN A 158 -9.02 -1.81 -12.28
C GLN A 158 -9.85 -1.95 -13.57
N GLY A 159 -10.59 -0.91 -13.98
CA GLY A 159 -11.54 -0.98 -15.08
C GLY A 159 -12.81 -1.77 -14.74
N LEU A 160 -13.08 -2.01 -13.46
CA LEU A 160 -14.26 -2.72 -12.96
C LEU A 160 -15.39 -1.72 -12.69
N PHE A 161 -15.81 -1.01 -13.74
CA PHE A 161 -16.71 0.14 -13.65
C PHE A 161 -18.05 -0.15 -12.97
N SER A 162 -18.61 -1.36 -13.18
CA SER A 162 -19.87 -1.75 -12.52
C SER A 162 -19.72 -1.86 -11.01
N GLN A 163 -18.60 -2.41 -10.52
CA GLN A 163 -18.30 -2.47 -9.09
C GLN A 163 -17.99 -1.09 -8.52
N ALA A 164 -17.29 -0.24 -9.27
CA ALA A 164 -17.04 1.14 -8.90
C ALA A 164 -18.37 1.90 -8.68
N VAL A 165 -19.30 1.80 -9.64
CA VAL A 165 -20.66 2.38 -9.53
C VAL A 165 -21.36 1.90 -8.26
N GLU A 166 -21.33 0.61 -7.94
CA GLU A 166 -21.95 0.08 -6.71
C GLU A 166 -21.37 0.74 -5.46
N LYS A 167 -20.05 0.91 -5.40
CA LYS A 167 -19.37 1.54 -4.27
C LYS A 167 -19.67 3.03 -4.16
N TYR A 168 -19.66 3.77 -5.26
CA TYR A 168 -20.03 5.20 -5.25
C TYR A 168 -21.51 5.42 -4.90
N LEU A 169 -22.41 4.55 -5.37
CA LEU A 169 -23.80 4.59 -4.92
C LEU A 169 -23.96 4.26 -3.43
N THR A 170 -23.14 3.39 -2.93
CA THR A 170 -23.09 3.10 -1.49
C THR A 170 -22.56 4.30 -0.71
N ALA A 171 -21.49 4.93 -1.21
CA ALA A 171 -20.96 6.17 -0.65
C ALA A 171 -22.03 7.29 -0.63
N SER A 172 -22.76 7.46 -1.74
CA SER A 172 -23.83 8.47 -1.82
C SER A 172 -24.93 8.28 -0.78
N ARG A 173 -25.26 7.02 -0.44
CA ARG A 173 -26.24 6.70 0.62
C ARG A 173 -25.70 7.06 2.01
N TYR A 174 -24.45 6.75 2.28
CA TYR A 174 -23.82 7.11 3.55
C TYR A 174 -23.66 8.62 3.70
N PHE A 175 -23.26 9.33 2.66
CA PHE A 175 -23.19 10.79 2.68
C PHE A 175 -24.56 11.43 2.87
N GLN A 176 -25.62 10.85 2.31
CA GLN A 176 -26.99 11.27 2.58
C GLN A 176 -27.36 11.09 4.06
N GLN A 177 -27.02 9.97 4.67
CA GLN A 177 -27.24 9.71 6.10
C GLN A 177 -26.45 10.69 6.99
N ALA A 178 -25.27 11.09 6.53
CA ALA A 178 -24.41 12.05 7.22
C ALA A 178 -24.77 13.51 6.94
N GLU A 179 -25.79 13.77 6.13
CA GLU A 179 -26.16 15.11 5.64
C GLU A 179 -25.00 15.83 4.91
N ASN A 180 -24.00 15.07 4.44
CA ASN A 180 -22.88 15.59 3.67
C ASN A 180 -23.25 15.64 2.17
N HIS A 181 -24.08 16.61 1.82
CA HIS A 181 -24.61 16.74 0.46
C HIS A 181 -23.54 17.09 -0.57
N ARG A 182 -22.48 17.80 -0.17
CA ARG A 182 -21.34 18.10 -1.06
C ARG A 182 -20.64 16.80 -1.51
N SER A 183 -20.25 15.94 -0.58
CA SER A 183 -19.60 14.65 -0.90
C SER A 183 -20.58 13.69 -1.59
N GLN A 184 -21.87 13.77 -1.29
CA GLN A 184 -22.91 13.02 -2.01
C GLN A 184 -22.97 13.40 -3.49
N ALA A 185 -22.83 14.68 -3.82
CA ALA A 185 -22.82 15.17 -5.20
C ALA A 185 -21.57 14.66 -5.94
N PHE A 186 -20.40 14.66 -5.30
CA PHE A 186 -19.19 14.06 -5.86
C PHE A 186 -19.37 12.57 -6.13
N ALA A 187 -19.99 11.83 -5.22
CA ALA A 187 -20.28 10.41 -5.45
C ALA A 187 -21.15 10.19 -6.70
N PHE A 188 -22.16 11.06 -6.94
CA PHE A 188 -22.96 10.99 -8.18
C PHE A 188 -22.16 11.37 -9.43
N ARG A 189 -21.26 12.35 -9.35
CA ARG A 189 -20.33 12.68 -10.43
C ARG A 189 -19.50 11.45 -10.81
N ASP A 190 -18.95 10.73 -9.80
CA ASP A 190 -18.10 9.57 -10.02
C ASP A 190 -18.91 8.37 -10.55
N VAL A 191 -20.16 8.19 -10.11
CA VAL A 191 -21.10 7.25 -10.72
C VAL A 191 -21.30 7.58 -12.21
N SER A 192 -21.52 8.88 -12.52
CA SER A 192 -21.71 9.33 -13.88
C SER A 192 -20.50 9.06 -14.76
N ARG A 193 -19.29 9.37 -14.27
CA ARG A 193 -18.02 9.10 -14.97
C ARG A 193 -17.89 7.61 -15.33
N ASN A 194 -18.21 6.72 -14.39
CA ASN A 194 -18.14 5.31 -14.63
C ASN A 194 -19.20 4.81 -15.64
N TYR A 195 -20.40 5.38 -15.66
CA TYR A 195 -21.38 5.09 -16.71
C TYR A 195 -20.93 5.62 -18.09
N THR A 196 -20.18 6.71 -18.13
CA THR A 196 -19.56 7.19 -19.38
C THR A 196 -18.53 6.18 -19.90
N PHE A 197 -17.67 5.63 -19.03
CA PHE A 197 -16.73 4.57 -19.40
C PHE A 197 -17.42 3.28 -19.88
N MET A 198 -18.66 3.05 -19.48
CA MET A 198 -19.50 1.93 -19.94
C MET A 198 -20.37 2.29 -21.16
N ASP A 199 -20.14 3.43 -21.80
CA ASP A 199 -20.93 3.94 -22.92
C ASP A 199 -22.43 4.07 -22.61
N SER A 200 -22.77 4.25 -21.34
CA SER A 200 -24.15 4.38 -20.86
C SER A 200 -24.51 5.85 -20.63
N LEU A 201 -24.40 6.65 -21.71
CA LEU A 201 -24.44 8.11 -21.67
C LEU A 201 -25.72 8.71 -21.09
N ASP A 202 -26.89 8.06 -21.31
CA ASP A 202 -28.16 8.55 -20.76
C ASP A 202 -28.21 8.42 -19.23
N ILE A 203 -27.67 7.31 -18.72
CA ILE A 203 -27.58 7.10 -17.28
C ILE A 203 -26.51 8.02 -16.69
N ALA A 204 -25.37 8.17 -17.36
CA ALA A 204 -24.32 9.10 -16.99
C ALA A 204 -24.89 10.53 -16.85
N LEU A 205 -25.59 11.02 -17.87
CA LEU A 205 -26.19 12.34 -17.86
C LEU A 205 -27.16 12.53 -16.68
N LYS A 206 -28.00 11.54 -16.40
CA LYS A 206 -28.94 11.60 -15.28
C LYS A 206 -28.22 11.80 -13.94
N TYR A 207 -27.14 11.07 -13.70
CA TYR A 207 -26.38 11.21 -12.44
C TYR A 207 -25.58 12.51 -12.40
N MET A 208 -25.03 12.96 -13.53
CA MET A 208 -24.30 14.23 -13.59
C MET A 208 -25.24 15.43 -13.35
N LEU A 209 -26.43 15.42 -13.91
CA LEU A 209 -27.45 16.47 -13.64
C LEU A 209 -27.90 16.46 -12.17
N ARG A 210 -27.95 15.27 -11.56
CA ARG A 210 -28.24 15.19 -10.13
C ARG A 210 -27.09 15.78 -9.30
N ALA A 211 -25.84 15.49 -9.67
CA ALA A 211 -24.68 16.10 -9.04
C ALA A 211 -24.67 17.62 -9.20
N ASP A 212 -24.96 18.13 -10.40
CA ASP A 212 -25.05 19.57 -10.69
C ASP A 212 -26.09 20.26 -9.80
N SER A 213 -27.32 19.72 -9.74
CA SER A 213 -28.37 20.26 -8.91
C SER A 213 -27.99 20.34 -7.42
N MET A 214 -27.20 19.42 -6.93
CA MET A 214 -26.71 19.43 -5.56
C MET A 214 -25.53 20.38 -5.39
N MET A 215 -24.59 20.42 -6.35
CA MET A 215 -23.44 21.34 -6.27
C MET A 215 -23.84 22.82 -6.32
N VAL A 216 -24.91 23.15 -7.01
CA VAL A 216 -25.46 24.52 -6.98
C VAL A 216 -25.90 24.94 -5.57
N LEU A 217 -26.34 23.98 -4.74
CA LEU A 217 -26.85 24.26 -3.40
C LEU A 217 -25.77 24.12 -2.31
N TYR A 218 -24.84 23.21 -2.49
CA TYR A 218 -23.93 22.74 -1.41
C TYR A 218 -22.44 22.85 -1.76
N GLY A 219 -22.11 23.06 -3.04
CA GLY A 219 -20.73 23.21 -3.51
C GLY A 219 -20.28 24.65 -3.64
N ASP A 220 -18.99 24.86 -3.68
CA ASP A 220 -18.40 26.14 -4.10
C ASP A 220 -18.28 26.22 -5.64
N THR A 221 -17.70 27.29 -6.16
CA THR A 221 -17.56 27.50 -7.60
C THR A 221 -16.61 26.47 -8.25
N ILE A 222 -15.58 26.05 -7.54
CA ILE A 222 -14.62 25.02 -8.01
C ILE A 222 -15.32 23.67 -8.12
N ASP A 223 -16.10 23.30 -7.09
CA ASP A 223 -16.90 22.06 -7.10
C ASP A 223 -17.88 22.06 -8.29
N GLN A 224 -18.59 23.17 -8.49
CA GLN A 224 -19.52 23.34 -9.61
C GLN A 224 -18.81 23.22 -10.95
N ALA A 225 -17.64 23.84 -11.11
CA ALA A 225 -16.84 23.75 -12.34
C ALA A 225 -16.51 22.29 -12.70
N SER A 226 -16.14 21.49 -11.72
CA SER A 226 -15.84 20.06 -11.92
C SER A 226 -17.03 19.27 -12.49
N VAL A 227 -18.26 19.55 -12.01
CA VAL A 227 -19.46 18.88 -12.49
C VAL A 227 -19.90 19.43 -13.85
N LEU A 228 -19.76 20.74 -14.07
CA LEU A 228 -20.07 21.40 -15.35
C LEU A 228 -19.14 20.88 -16.46
N ASN A 229 -17.86 20.65 -16.17
CA ASN A 229 -16.93 20.00 -17.10
C ASN A 229 -17.42 18.59 -17.45
N GLY A 230 -17.82 17.81 -16.47
CA GLY A 230 -18.39 16.47 -16.68
C GLY A 230 -19.65 16.49 -17.55
N LEU A 231 -20.55 17.46 -17.34
CA LEU A 231 -21.72 17.68 -18.21
C LEU A 231 -21.31 18.00 -19.65
N GLY A 232 -20.34 18.91 -19.81
CA GLY A 232 -19.80 19.26 -21.11
C GLY A 232 -19.28 18.04 -21.87
N ASN A 233 -18.50 17.21 -21.23
CA ASN A 233 -17.95 15.99 -21.84
C ASN A 233 -19.06 15.00 -22.24
N ILE A 234 -20.05 14.75 -21.37
CA ILE A 234 -21.18 13.86 -21.68
C ILE A 234 -22.02 14.40 -22.85
N TYR A 235 -22.27 15.69 -22.89
CA TYR A 235 -23.00 16.30 -24.02
C TYR A 235 -22.18 16.26 -25.31
N THR A 236 -20.86 16.35 -25.25
CA THR A 236 -19.95 16.15 -26.40
C THR A 236 -20.13 14.76 -26.97
N GLU A 237 -20.01 13.73 -26.11
CA GLU A 237 -20.18 12.32 -26.52
C GLU A 237 -21.59 12.04 -27.09
N LYS A 238 -22.60 12.70 -26.57
CA LYS A 238 -23.97 12.57 -27.08
C LYS A 238 -24.25 13.39 -28.36
N GLY A 239 -23.30 14.22 -28.81
CA GLY A 239 -23.45 15.07 -29.98
C GLY A 239 -24.33 16.33 -29.75
N TYR A 240 -24.66 16.66 -28.49
CA TYR A 240 -25.36 17.90 -28.12
C TYR A 240 -24.36 19.04 -27.92
N TYR A 241 -23.77 19.47 -29.03
CA TYR A 241 -22.62 20.38 -29.01
C TYR A 241 -22.89 21.76 -28.46
N PRO A 242 -24.08 22.40 -28.69
CA PRO A 242 -24.39 23.70 -28.09
C PRO A 242 -24.42 23.65 -26.56
N GLU A 243 -25.03 22.60 -26.01
CA GLU A 243 -25.09 22.36 -24.57
C GLU A 243 -23.70 22.08 -24.00
N ALA A 244 -22.91 21.23 -24.68
CA ALA A 244 -21.55 20.96 -24.30
C ALA A 244 -20.70 22.24 -24.20
N GLU A 245 -20.75 23.07 -25.23
CA GLU A 245 -20.01 24.36 -25.26
C GLU A 245 -20.43 25.27 -24.11
N MET A 246 -21.75 25.40 -23.87
CA MET A 246 -22.28 26.21 -22.77
C MET A 246 -21.74 25.76 -21.42
N TYR A 247 -21.79 24.45 -21.15
CA TYR A 247 -21.33 23.89 -19.87
C TYR A 247 -19.82 24.03 -19.67
N LEU A 248 -19.01 23.75 -20.71
CA LEU A 248 -17.56 23.88 -20.64
C LEU A 248 -17.11 25.33 -20.43
N LYS A 249 -17.73 26.29 -21.12
CA LYS A 249 -17.44 27.72 -20.91
C LYS A 249 -17.79 28.15 -19.49
N LYS A 250 -18.95 27.71 -18.99
CA LYS A 250 -19.37 28.02 -17.63
C LYS A 250 -18.40 27.40 -16.59
N ALA A 251 -17.86 26.21 -16.85
CA ALA A 251 -16.85 25.61 -15.99
C ALA A 251 -15.57 26.47 -15.93
N MET A 252 -15.13 27.00 -17.08
CA MET A 252 -13.96 27.89 -17.16
C MET A 252 -14.17 29.20 -16.39
N ASP A 253 -15.37 29.74 -16.44
CA ASP A 253 -15.73 30.97 -15.70
C ASP A 253 -15.74 30.74 -14.18
N TYR A 254 -16.07 29.54 -13.74
CA TYR A 254 -16.21 29.20 -12.31
C TYR A 254 -14.90 28.80 -11.66
N ASP A 255 -14.00 28.19 -12.40
CA ASP A 255 -12.68 27.77 -11.89
C ASP A 255 -11.56 28.15 -12.86
N THR A 256 -10.85 29.19 -12.48
CA THR A 256 -9.68 29.66 -13.23
C THR A 256 -8.40 28.88 -12.90
N THR A 257 -8.40 28.04 -11.87
CA THR A 257 -7.23 27.22 -11.49
C THR A 257 -7.08 25.99 -12.37
N THR A 258 -8.21 25.44 -12.87
CA THR A 258 -8.23 24.32 -13.81
C THR A 258 -8.56 24.74 -15.24
N ILE A 259 -8.32 26.00 -15.58
CA ILE A 259 -8.66 26.57 -16.90
C ILE A 259 -8.05 25.75 -18.05
N GLY A 260 -6.85 25.22 -17.87
CA GLY A 260 -6.19 24.36 -18.86
C GLY A 260 -7.00 23.10 -19.17
N THR A 261 -7.43 22.37 -18.15
CA THR A 261 -8.22 21.13 -18.30
C THR A 261 -9.58 21.41 -18.93
N ASN A 262 -10.27 22.46 -18.49
CA ASN A 262 -11.57 22.87 -19.04
C ASN A 262 -11.45 23.32 -20.51
N SER A 263 -10.36 24.01 -20.85
CA SER A 263 -10.05 24.41 -22.22
C SER A 263 -9.75 23.23 -23.13
N LEU A 264 -9.06 22.19 -22.63
CA LEU A 264 -8.83 20.96 -23.40
C LEU A 264 -10.13 20.24 -23.74
N ALA A 265 -11.07 20.16 -22.80
CA ALA A 265 -12.39 19.61 -23.09
C ALA A 265 -13.15 20.44 -24.14
N LEU A 266 -13.00 21.77 -24.13
CA LEU A 266 -13.56 22.65 -25.16
C LEU A 266 -12.85 22.47 -26.52
N ALA A 267 -11.53 22.27 -26.53
CA ALA A 267 -10.78 21.97 -27.74
C ALA A 267 -11.23 20.64 -28.37
N ASP A 268 -11.42 19.61 -27.56
CA ASP A 268 -11.93 18.29 -27.98
C ASP A 268 -13.34 18.41 -28.57
N LEU A 269 -14.23 19.15 -27.92
CA LEU A 269 -15.56 19.48 -28.44
C LEU A 269 -15.49 20.14 -29.83
N TYR A 270 -14.62 21.13 -30.01
CA TYR A 270 -14.49 21.81 -31.29
C TYR A 270 -13.87 20.91 -32.36
N LEU A 271 -12.92 20.06 -31.98
CA LEU A 271 -12.31 19.08 -32.85
C LEU A 271 -13.36 18.06 -33.34
N THR A 272 -14.18 17.54 -32.43
CA THR A 272 -15.29 16.63 -32.77
C THR A 272 -16.27 17.26 -33.75
N GLN A 273 -16.51 18.58 -33.64
CA GLN A 273 -17.32 19.33 -34.58
C GLN A 273 -16.59 19.72 -35.89
N LYS A 274 -15.32 19.34 -36.03
CA LYS A 274 -14.44 19.77 -37.15
C LYS A 274 -14.28 21.29 -37.27
N LYS A 275 -14.41 22.00 -36.14
CA LYS A 275 -14.19 23.44 -36.04
C LYS A 275 -12.70 23.73 -35.80
N PHE A 276 -11.88 23.38 -36.76
CA PHE A 276 -10.42 23.32 -36.63
C PHE A 276 -9.79 24.65 -36.21
N THR A 277 -10.27 25.77 -36.75
CA THR A 277 -9.76 27.11 -36.37
C THR A 277 -10.00 27.39 -34.89
N GLN A 278 -11.17 27.04 -34.34
CA GLN A 278 -11.50 27.24 -32.94
C GLN A 278 -10.70 26.29 -32.03
N THR A 279 -10.55 25.03 -32.46
CA THR A 279 -9.68 24.06 -31.77
C THR A 279 -8.26 24.59 -31.65
N ARG A 280 -7.69 25.08 -32.76
CA ARG A 280 -6.33 25.63 -32.78
C ARG A 280 -6.18 26.83 -31.87
N GLN A 281 -7.15 27.74 -31.88
CA GLN A 281 -7.14 28.90 -30.99
C GLN A 281 -7.11 28.48 -29.50
N VAL A 282 -8.02 27.58 -29.11
CA VAL A 282 -8.08 27.11 -27.72
C VAL A 282 -6.79 26.40 -27.30
N LEU A 283 -6.19 25.57 -28.17
CA LEU A 283 -4.92 24.90 -27.88
C LEU A 283 -3.74 25.88 -27.74
N GLN A 284 -3.75 26.98 -28.52
CA GLN A 284 -2.76 28.05 -28.35
C GLN A 284 -2.93 28.78 -27.03
N ASP A 285 -4.16 29.07 -26.62
CA ASP A 285 -4.48 29.70 -25.35
C ASP A 285 -4.03 28.82 -24.17
N VAL A 286 -4.33 27.49 -24.22
CA VAL A 286 -3.87 26.52 -23.20
C VAL A 286 -2.35 26.57 -23.04
N LYS A 287 -1.58 26.62 -24.12
CA LYS A 287 -0.11 26.70 -24.07
C LYS A 287 0.38 27.95 -23.35
N SER A 288 -0.39 29.04 -23.37
CA SER A 288 -0.03 30.31 -22.69
C SER A 288 -0.36 30.34 -21.21
N PHE A 289 -1.29 29.48 -20.72
CA PHE A 289 -1.82 29.55 -19.36
C PHE A 289 -1.34 28.43 -18.44
N SER A 290 -0.77 27.36 -18.97
CA SER A 290 -0.52 26.15 -18.17
C SER A 290 0.94 25.68 -18.23
N ASP A 291 1.62 25.75 -17.08
CA ASP A 291 2.88 25.03 -16.82
C ASP A 291 2.63 23.56 -16.38
N ASN A 292 1.37 23.13 -16.36
CA ASN A 292 1.00 21.79 -15.93
C ASN A 292 1.34 20.76 -17.02
N LYS A 293 2.21 19.83 -16.69
CA LYS A 293 2.69 18.77 -17.60
C LYS A 293 1.56 17.92 -18.19
N TYR A 294 0.53 17.58 -17.39
CA TYR A 294 -0.61 16.80 -17.86
C TYR A 294 -1.42 17.56 -18.92
N THR A 295 -1.67 18.83 -18.69
CA THR A 295 -2.31 19.71 -19.68
C THR A 295 -1.50 19.79 -20.97
N THR A 296 -0.17 19.74 -20.88
CA THR A 296 0.72 19.72 -22.05
C THR A 296 0.57 18.43 -22.86
N PHE A 297 0.48 17.26 -22.20
CA PHE A 297 0.26 15.98 -22.88
C PHE A 297 -1.03 15.98 -23.69
N ASP A 298 -2.13 16.31 -23.01
CA ASP A 298 -3.45 16.28 -23.62
C ASP A 298 -3.54 17.30 -24.76
N SER A 299 -2.92 18.46 -24.62
CA SER A 299 -2.86 19.48 -25.67
C SER A 299 -2.09 19.01 -26.91
N LEU A 300 -0.98 18.32 -26.75
CA LEU A 300 -0.19 17.77 -27.86
C LEU A 300 -0.95 16.65 -28.56
N TYR A 301 -1.65 15.80 -27.81
CA TYR A 301 -2.47 14.76 -28.39
C TYR A 301 -3.63 15.33 -29.20
N LEU A 302 -4.33 16.35 -28.68
CA LEU A 302 -5.39 17.04 -29.42
C LEU A 302 -4.83 17.79 -30.63
N LEU A 303 -3.64 18.36 -30.53
CA LEU A 303 -2.96 18.99 -31.67
C LEU A 303 -2.64 17.95 -32.75
N PHE A 304 -2.11 16.78 -32.38
CA PHE A 304 -1.91 15.68 -33.30
C PHE A 304 -3.20 15.29 -34.02
N LEU A 305 -4.30 15.14 -33.30
CA LEU A 305 -5.61 14.80 -33.89
C LEU A 305 -6.10 15.89 -34.82
N LEU A 306 -5.95 17.17 -34.43
CA LEU A 306 -6.32 18.32 -35.24
C LEU A 306 -5.56 18.34 -36.57
N GLU A 307 -4.23 18.27 -36.53
CA GLU A 307 -3.39 18.33 -37.72
C GLU A 307 -3.62 17.11 -38.64
N LYS A 308 -3.90 15.95 -38.06
CA LYS A 308 -4.27 14.74 -38.78
C LYS A 308 -5.61 14.91 -39.53
N GLU A 309 -6.64 15.44 -38.88
CA GLU A 309 -7.96 15.69 -39.48
C GLU A 309 -7.91 16.77 -40.57
N GLU A 310 -7.06 17.78 -40.41
CA GLU A 310 -6.83 18.80 -41.46
C GLU A 310 -5.96 18.28 -42.63
N GLY A 311 -5.34 17.09 -42.49
CA GLY A 311 -4.46 16.50 -43.50
C GLY A 311 -3.02 17.01 -43.49
N HIS A 312 -2.64 17.76 -42.46
CA HIS A 312 -1.30 18.29 -42.26
C HIS A 312 -0.36 17.25 -41.65
N LEU A 313 -0.13 16.16 -42.36
CA LEU A 313 0.54 14.95 -41.81
C LEU A 313 1.92 15.24 -41.20
N GLN A 314 2.66 16.20 -41.74
CA GLN A 314 3.97 16.59 -41.19
C GLN A 314 3.81 17.21 -39.79
N LEU A 315 2.88 18.14 -39.62
CA LEU A 315 2.62 18.79 -38.32
C LEU A 315 2.00 17.80 -37.33
N ALA A 316 1.16 16.89 -37.80
CA ALA A 316 0.62 15.81 -36.96
C ALA A 316 1.75 14.91 -36.44
N LEU A 317 2.72 14.54 -37.31
CA LEU A 317 3.86 13.74 -36.89
C LEU A 317 4.72 14.49 -35.86
N GLU A 318 5.01 15.76 -36.09
CA GLU A 318 5.77 16.60 -35.13
C GLU A 318 5.08 16.73 -33.77
N ALA A 319 3.75 16.88 -33.76
CA ALA A 319 2.99 16.92 -32.50
C ALA A 319 3.01 15.55 -31.78
N LEU A 320 2.91 14.46 -32.54
CA LEU A 320 2.96 13.10 -31.99
C LEU A 320 4.37 12.77 -31.46
N GLU A 321 5.42 13.18 -32.14
CA GLU A 321 6.81 13.04 -31.67
C GLU A 321 7.00 13.77 -30.35
N GLN A 322 6.57 15.03 -30.25
CA GLN A 322 6.63 15.79 -29.01
C GLN A 322 5.81 15.13 -27.87
N TYR A 323 4.64 14.63 -28.19
CA TYR A 323 3.80 13.88 -27.23
C TYR A 323 4.54 12.62 -26.71
N VAL A 324 5.16 11.86 -27.64
CA VAL A 324 5.92 10.64 -27.29
C VAL A 324 7.16 10.99 -26.46
N ASP A 325 7.90 12.03 -26.84
CA ASP A 325 9.12 12.46 -26.13
C ASP A 325 8.77 12.90 -24.69
N ILE A 326 7.77 13.77 -24.54
CA ILE A 326 7.34 14.23 -23.21
C ILE A 326 6.76 13.09 -22.38
N THR A 327 6.00 12.16 -22.99
CA THR A 327 5.50 10.97 -22.27
C THR A 327 6.63 10.03 -21.86
N HIS A 328 7.67 9.92 -22.69
CA HIS A 328 8.86 9.15 -22.37
C HIS A 328 9.64 9.77 -21.21
N ASP A 329 9.91 11.07 -21.28
CA ASP A 329 10.59 11.82 -20.21
C ASP A 329 9.81 11.74 -18.89
N HIS A 330 8.48 11.86 -18.96
CA HIS A 330 7.63 11.72 -17.79
C HIS A 330 7.67 10.29 -17.22
N TRP A 331 7.67 9.28 -18.10
CA TRP A 331 7.79 7.89 -17.68
C TRP A 331 9.17 7.59 -17.06
N GLU A 332 10.26 8.12 -17.64
CA GLU A 332 11.60 8.02 -17.06
C GLU A 332 11.71 8.77 -15.73
N ALA A 333 11.20 10.00 -15.65
CA ALA A 333 11.19 10.78 -14.42
C ALA A 333 10.37 10.06 -13.33
N ARG A 334 9.21 9.50 -13.67
CA ARG A 334 8.38 8.72 -12.75
C ARG A 334 9.08 7.45 -12.29
N ASN A 335 9.74 6.74 -13.20
CA ASN A 335 10.54 5.56 -12.85
C ASN A 335 11.73 5.91 -11.96
N ASN A 336 12.39 7.03 -12.23
CA ASN A 336 13.51 7.52 -11.41
C ASN A 336 13.02 7.91 -10.01
N VAL A 337 11.88 8.59 -9.90
CA VAL A 337 11.23 8.91 -8.61
C VAL A 337 10.77 7.63 -7.90
N GLN A 338 10.22 6.65 -8.63
CA GLN A 338 9.86 5.35 -8.06
C GLN A 338 11.09 4.57 -7.62
N MET A 339 12.18 4.59 -8.39
CA MET A 339 13.45 3.94 -8.01
C MET A 339 14.07 4.62 -6.79
N GLN A 340 14.10 5.94 -6.75
CA GLN A 340 14.58 6.70 -5.61
C GLN A 340 13.68 6.47 -4.39
N GLY A 341 12.37 6.48 -4.57
CA GLY A 341 11.41 6.12 -3.53
C GLY A 341 11.54 4.67 -3.05
N LEU A 342 11.90 3.74 -3.93
CA LEU A 342 12.25 2.37 -3.56
C LEU A 342 13.53 2.30 -2.73
N GLU A 343 14.58 3.02 -3.12
CA GLU A 343 15.82 3.12 -2.34
C GLU A 343 15.55 3.70 -0.95
N ASP A 344 14.78 4.78 -0.87
CA ASP A 344 14.38 5.41 0.40
C ASP A 344 13.51 4.47 1.24
N LYS A 345 12.57 3.76 0.62
CA LYS A 345 11.74 2.73 1.27
C LYS A 345 12.59 1.57 1.81
N TYR A 346 13.55 1.09 1.04
CA TYR A 346 14.48 0.05 1.49
C TYR A 346 15.41 0.56 2.59
N ALA A 347 15.95 1.76 2.46
CA ALA A 347 16.77 2.40 3.49
C ALA A 347 15.97 2.56 4.78
N TYR A 348 14.74 3.09 4.71
CA TYR A 348 13.82 3.20 5.83
C TYR A 348 13.55 1.83 6.48
N THR A 349 13.18 0.84 5.68
CA THR A 349 12.86 -0.51 6.17
C THR A 349 14.06 -1.17 6.83
N ARG A 350 15.25 -1.00 6.26
CA ARG A 350 16.51 -1.52 6.81
C ARG A 350 16.82 -0.86 8.16
N VAL A 351 16.81 0.46 8.23
CA VAL A 351 17.09 1.19 9.47
C VAL A 351 16.01 0.91 10.53
N LEU A 352 14.74 0.79 10.11
CA LEU A 352 13.67 0.39 11.02
C LEU A 352 13.90 -1.02 11.58
N SER A 353 14.29 -1.98 10.73
CA SER A 353 14.62 -3.36 11.11
C SER A 353 15.81 -3.40 12.09
N GLU A 354 16.89 -2.68 11.78
CA GLU A 354 18.05 -2.54 12.67
C GLU A 354 17.67 -1.92 14.02
N ASN A 355 16.84 -0.86 14.02
CA ASN A 355 16.34 -0.24 15.23
C ASN A 355 15.42 -1.16 16.05
N MET A 356 14.57 -1.95 15.38
CA MET A 356 13.74 -2.95 16.06
C MET A 356 14.61 -4.02 16.71
N HIS A 357 15.62 -4.52 16.00
CA HIS A 357 16.59 -5.49 16.54
C HIS A 357 17.37 -4.90 17.75
N LEU A 358 17.86 -3.67 17.63
CA LEU A 358 18.53 -2.99 18.75
C LEU A 358 17.60 -2.78 19.95
N ARG A 359 16.33 -2.49 19.72
CA ARG A 359 15.31 -2.38 20.81
C ARG A 359 15.05 -3.73 21.44
N GLU A 360 14.98 -4.79 20.65
CA GLU A 360 14.81 -6.17 21.15
C GLU A 360 16.01 -6.60 22.00
N VAL A 361 17.23 -6.40 21.49
CA VAL A 361 18.47 -6.64 22.25
C VAL A 361 18.51 -5.83 23.54
N ARG A 362 18.14 -4.54 23.49
CA ARG A 362 18.07 -3.70 24.68
C ARG A 362 17.00 -4.18 25.66
N SER A 363 15.84 -4.60 25.16
CA SER A 363 14.77 -5.17 25.98
C SER A 363 15.23 -6.45 26.68
N ASP A 364 15.96 -7.31 25.97
CA ASP A 364 16.47 -8.56 26.54
C ASP A 364 17.59 -8.29 27.54
N GLN A 365 18.46 -7.32 27.28
CA GLN A 365 19.43 -6.84 28.29
C GLN A 365 18.72 -6.31 29.53
N PHE A 366 17.61 -5.57 29.35
CA PHE A 366 16.83 -5.05 30.49
C PHE A 366 16.13 -6.17 31.27
N LYS A 367 15.59 -7.19 30.59
CA LYS A 367 15.05 -8.41 31.21
C LYS A 367 16.12 -9.15 32.01
N LEU A 368 17.31 -9.31 31.43
CA LEU A 368 18.45 -9.94 32.12
C LEU A 368 18.86 -9.15 33.35
N LEU A 369 18.84 -7.82 33.29
CA LEU A 369 19.13 -6.93 34.42
C LEU A 369 18.08 -7.05 35.52
N ILE A 370 16.80 -7.15 35.16
CA ILE A 370 15.72 -7.41 36.12
C ILE A 370 15.88 -8.79 36.77
N ILE A 371 16.21 -9.82 35.99
CA ILE A 371 16.46 -11.17 36.51
C ILE A 371 17.64 -11.16 37.47
N ALA A 372 18.74 -10.48 37.12
CA ALA A 372 19.88 -10.33 38.01
C ALA A 372 19.53 -9.62 39.34
N LEU A 373 18.73 -8.54 39.27
CA LEU A 373 18.22 -7.86 40.45
C LEU A 373 17.32 -8.74 41.32
N LEU A 374 16.46 -9.54 40.69
CA LEU A 374 15.61 -10.51 41.39
C LEU A 374 16.45 -11.60 42.08
N ILE A 375 17.50 -12.09 41.43
CA ILE A 375 18.45 -13.05 42.02
C ILE A 375 19.15 -12.44 43.23
N ILE A 376 19.63 -11.20 43.13
CA ILE A 376 20.26 -10.48 44.25
C ILE A 376 19.27 -10.31 45.40
N LEU A 377 18.02 -9.94 45.09
CA LEU A 377 16.96 -9.82 46.08
C LEU A 377 16.65 -11.17 46.75
N CYS A 378 16.56 -12.24 45.98
CA CYS A 378 16.38 -13.60 46.49
C CYS A 378 17.55 -14.04 47.39
N MET A 379 18.81 -13.73 46.99
CA MET A 379 19.99 -14.02 47.81
C MET A 379 19.98 -13.22 49.10
N ALA A 380 19.58 -11.94 49.06
CA ALA A 380 19.46 -11.09 50.24
C ALA A 380 18.36 -11.59 51.20
N LEU A 381 17.23 -12.06 50.65
CA LEU A 381 16.16 -12.69 51.42
C LEU A 381 16.59 -14.04 52.02
N ALA A 382 17.30 -14.87 51.22
CA ALA A 382 17.86 -16.12 51.72
C ALA A 382 18.89 -15.90 52.82
N TYR A 383 19.76 -14.90 52.66
CA TYR A 383 20.72 -14.50 53.69
C TYR A 383 20.01 -14.02 54.98
N ARG A 384 18.96 -13.19 54.86
CA ARG A 384 18.11 -12.82 56.00
C ARG A 384 17.45 -14.03 56.66
N LEU A 385 16.94 -14.95 55.87
CA LEU A 385 16.35 -16.19 56.40
C LEU A 385 17.37 -17.05 57.15
N LEU A 386 18.63 -17.09 56.65
CA LEU A 386 19.74 -17.77 57.34
C LEU A 386 20.08 -17.10 58.68
N ILE A 387 20.09 -15.75 58.72
CA ILE A 387 20.29 -14.99 59.98
C ILE A 387 19.12 -15.26 60.93
N VAL A 388 17.88 -15.19 60.43
CA VAL A 388 16.68 -15.47 61.26
C VAL A 388 16.69 -16.92 61.76
N ARG A 389 17.07 -17.90 60.90
CA ARG A 389 17.25 -19.31 61.28
C ARG A 389 18.36 -19.47 62.33
N LYS A 390 19.48 -18.72 62.19
CA LYS A 390 20.56 -18.72 63.16
C LYS A 390 20.13 -18.13 64.49
N ASN A 391 19.34 -17.04 64.45
CA ASN A 391 18.78 -16.43 65.64
C ASN A 391 17.69 -17.29 66.30
N LEU A 392 16.90 -17.99 65.47
CA LEU A 392 15.90 -18.97 65.95
C LEU A 392 16.57 -20.21 66.58
N LYS A 393 17.72 -20.69 66.02
CA LYS A 393 18.49 -21.75 66.65
C LYS A 393 19.09 -21.33 67.99
N ILE A 394 19.50 -20.08 68.10
CA ILE A 394 19.98 -19.52 69.34
C ILE A 394 18.84 -19.35 70.38
N ALA A 395 17.65 -18.99 69.91
CA ALA A 395 16.45 -18.97 70.73
C ALA A 395 15.94 -20.37 71.12
N GLN A 396 16.06 -21.37 70.20
CA GLN A 396 15.68 -22.76 70.46
C GLN A 396 16.59 -23.47 71.44
N GLN A 397 17.84 -23.05 71.63
CA GLN A 397 18.67 -23.53 72.73
C GLN A 397 18.23 -22.98 74.14
N ALA A 398 17.32 -21.99 74.11
CA ALA A 398 16.75 -21.45 75.37
C ALA A 398 15.38 -22.12 75.71
N ASP A 399 14.79 -22.87 74.72
CA ASP A 399 13.47 -23.42 74.87
C ASP A 399 13.42 -24.97 74.83
N GLU A 400 14.38 -25.65 75.38
CA GLU A 400 14.31 -27.11 75.60
C GLU A 400 13.14 -27.53 76.56
N LEU A 401 12.19 -26.64 76.73
CA LEU A 401 11.08 -26.84 77.67
C LEU A 401 9.67 -26.93 76.93
N GLN A 402 9.64 -27.40 75.69
CA GLN A 402 8.36 -27.63 75.05
C GLN A 402 8.25 -29.00 74.30
N GLU A 403 8.40 -30.05 75.05
CA GLU A 403 8.16 -31.44 74.61
C GLU A 403 6.68 -31.76 74.30
N GLN A 404 5.79 -30.80 74.41
CA GLN A 404 4.36 -31.02 74.15
C GLN A 404 3.84 -30.56 72.77
N LYS A 405 4.72 -30.03 71.88
CA LYS A 405 4.27 -29.64 70.53
C LYS A 405 4.57 -30.66 69.41
N SER A 406 5.29 -31.74 69.71
CA SER A 406 5.63 -32.77 68.71
C SER A 406 4.43 -33.53 68.15
N HIS A 407 3.36 -33.67 68.87
CA HIS A 407 2.20 -34.45 68.43
C HIS A 407 1.30 -33.70 67.39
N LEU A 408 1.36 -32.38 67.33
CA LEU A 408 0.58 -31.63 66.34
C LEU A 408 1.27 -31.55 65.01
N LEU A 409 2.62 -31.68 65.00
CA LEU A 409 3.39 -31.62 63.78
C LEU A 409 3.26 -32.88 62.91
N GLU A 410 3.08 -34.06 63.54
CA GLU A 410 2.89 -35.31 62.79
C GLU A 410 1.56 -35.35 62.01
N GLN A 411 0.50 -34.76 62.57
CA GLN A 411 -0.79 -34.69 61.87
C GLN A 411 -0.78 -33.71 60.66
N GLN A 412 0.05 -32.70 60.73
CA GLN A 412 0.18 -31.71 59.65
C GLN A 412 1.01 -32.24 58.47
N MET A 413 2.03 -33.04 58.77
CA MET A 413 2.84 -33.70 57.74
C MET A 413 2.06 -34.74 56.92
N ALA A 414 1.08 -35.42 57.54
CA ALA A 414 0.22 -36.38 56.82
C ALA A 414 -0.71 -35.67 55.81
N LEU A 415 -1.19 -34.47 56.14
CA LEU A 415 -2.05 -33.67 55.28
C LEU A 415 -1.27 -33.03 54.09
N ASP A 416 -0.04 -32.60 54.32
CA ASP A 416 0.80 -32.02 53.26
C ASP A 416 1.28 -33.08 52.25
N SER A 417 1.50 -34.32 52.71
CA SER A 417 1.84 -35.43 51.81
C SER A 417 0.73 -35.79 50.82
N LEU A 418 -0.53 -35.69 51.27
CA LEU A 418 -1.71 -35.98 50.40
C LEU A 418 -1.91 -34.88 49.34
N SER A 419 -1.61 -33.61 49.72
CA SER A 419 -1.74 -32.48 48.77
C SER A 419 -0.64 -32.46 47.72
N CYS A 420 0.55 -32.98 48.07
CA CYS A 420 1.68 -33.09 47.13
C CYS A 420 1.44 -34.19 46.07
N GLN A 421 0.79 -35.31 46.45
CA GLN A 421 0.42 -36.37 45.50
C GLN A 421 -0.65 -35.89 44.51
N LEU A 422 -1.56 -35.02 44.92
CA LEU A 422 -2.59 -34.48 44.04
C LEU A 422 -2.01 -33.51 43.00
N LYS A 423 -0.99 -32.72 43.37
CA LYS A 423 -0.30 -31.79 42.44
C LYS A 423 0.57 -32.52 41.42
N ALA A 424 1.21 -33.62 41.80
CA ALA A 424 2.05 -34.41 40.89
C ALA A 424 1.21 -35.04 39.76
N VAL A 425 0.02 -35.58 40.07
CA VAL A 425 -0.89 -36.17 39.07
C VAL A 425 -1.45 -35.09 38.10
N GLN A 426 -1.65 -33.86 38.56
CA GLN A 426 -2.11 -32.77 37.71
C GLN A 426 -1.00 -32.27 36.75
N GLN A 427 0.27 -32.32 37.19
CA GLN A 427 1.42 -31.91 36.33
C GLN A 427 1.69 -32.94 35.21
N ASP A 428 1.60 -34.24 35.51
CA ASP A 428 1.85 -35.30 34.51
C ASP A 428 0.85 -35.23 33.35
N ASN A 429 -0.43 -35.00 33.65
CA ASN A 429 -1.46 -34.85 32.61
C ASN A 429 -1.28 -33.60 31.72
N GLN A 430 -0.70 -32.51 32.28
CA GLN A 430 -0.41 -31.30 31.50
C GLN A 430 0.84 -31.47 30.63
N GLU A 431 1.80 -32.23 31.06
CA GLU A 431 3.05 -32.48 30.34
C GLU A 431 2.83 -33.36 29.09
N GLU A 432 1.99 -34.39 29.24
CA GLU A 432 1.59 -35.26 28.12
C GLU A 432 0.79 -34.50 27.03
N LEU A 433 -0.07 -33.55 27.44
CA LEU A 433 -0.81 -32.71 26.51
C LEU A 433 0.12 -31.75 25.74
N ARG A 434 1.13 -31.20 26.42
CA ARG A 434 2.12 -30.29 25.81
C ARG A 434 3.04 -31.02 24.82
N GLN A 435 3.44 -32.26 25.13
CA GLN A 435 4.27 -33.04 24.23
C GLN A 435 3.55 -33.36 22.92
N LYS A 436 2.30 -33.78 22.98
CA LYS A 436 1.47 -34.05 21.80
C LYS A 436 1.24 -32.82 20.93
N GLN A 437 1.05 -31.66 21.58
CA GLN A 437 0.91 -30.39 20.85
C GLN A 437 2.22 -29.95 20.19
N SER A 438 3.36 -30.18 20.81
CA SER A 438 4.69 -29.89 20.28
C SER A 438 5.01 -30.75 19.05
N GLU A 439 4.72 -32.05 19.10
CA GLU A 439 4.94 -32.96 17.96
C GLU A 439 4.09 -32.59 16.74
N TYR A 440 2.85 -32.17 16.96
CA TYR A 440 1.99 -31.72 15.87
C TYR A 440 2.53 -30.47 15.18
N ASN A 441 3.00 -29.51 15.96
CA ASN A 441 3.56 -28.26 15.42
C ASN A 441 4.88 -28.49 14.68
N GLN A 442 5.72 -29.41 15.15
CA GLN A 442 6.97 -29.78 14.46
C GLN A 442 6.71 -30.38 13.08
N LYS A 443 5.77 -31.32 12.97
CA LYS A 443 5.44 -31.95 11.68
C LYS A 443 4.84 -30.96 10.69
N ALA A 444 4.05 -29.99 11.15
CA ALA A 444 3.48 -28.94 10.29
C ALA A 444 4.58 -28.02 9.71
N GLN A 445 5.58 -27.67 10.51
CA GLN A 445 6.72 -26.85 10.04
C GLN A 445 7.62 -27.60 9.05
N GLU A 446 7.83 -28.89 9.25
CA GLU A 446 8.66 -29.71 8.36
C GLU A 446 8.05 -29.82 6.95
N VAL A 447 6.74 -29.95 6.86
CA VAL A 447 6.02 -29.99 5.57
C VAL A 447 6.15 -28.66 4.81
N GLU A 448 6.07 -27.53 5.51
CA GLU A 448 6.19 -26.23 4.85
C GLU A 448 7.62 -25.93 4.40
N LEU A 449 8.61 -26.37 5.18
CA LEU A 449 10.02 -26.25 4.81
C LEU A 449 10.35 -27.07 3.55
N LEU A 450 9.83 -28.29 3.47
CA LEU A 450 10.02 -29.17 2.31
C LEU A 450 9.43 -28.57 1.03
N LYS A 451 8.27 -27.93 1.11
CA LYS A 451 7.69 -27.23 -0.04
C LYS A 451 8.58 -26.08 -0.54
N GLN A 452 9.09 -25.26 0.36
CA GLN A 452 9.98 -24.16 0.00
C GLN A 452 11.30 -24.63 -0.62
N GLN A 453 11.88 -25.67 -0.06
CA GLN A 453 13.11 -26.27 -0.61
C GLN A 453 12.90 -26.82 -2.03
N TYR A 454 11.76 -27.43 -2.28
CA TYR A 454 11.43 -27.96 -3.59
C TYR A 454 11.31 -26.88 -4.67
N ILE A 455 10.68 -25.74 -4.35
CA ILE A 455 10.57 -24.59 -5.27
C ILE A 455 11.95 -23.96 -5.53
N GLN A 456 12.74 -23.76 -4.48
CA GLN A 456 14.09 -23.18 -4.61
C GLN A 456 15.02 -24.07 -5.44
N GLN A 457 14.94 -25.36 -5.27
CA GLN A 457 15.76 -26.31 -6.02
C GLN A 457 15.47 -26.25 -7.53
N ARG A 458 14.20 -26.12 -7.90
CA ARG A 458 13.81 -25.96 -9.31
C ARG A 458 14.30 -24.64 -9.91
N GLN A 459 14.20 -23.55 -9.17
CA GLN A 459 14.72 -22.25 -9.61
C GLN A 459 16.25 -22.27 -9.79
N TYR A 460 16.96 -22.89 -8.87
CA TYR A 460 18.40 -23.03 -8.97
C TYR A 460 18.80 -23.83 -10.22
N LEU A 461 18.15 -24.96 -10.46
CA LEU A 461 18.41 -25.80 -11.64
C LEU A 461 18.14 -25.04 -12.96
N LEU A 462 17.13 -24.17 -12.99
CA LEU A 462 16.86 -23.33 -14.14
C LEU A 462 18.00 -22.33 -14.39
N GLN A 463 18.46 -21.65 -13.34
CA GLN A 463 19.54 -20.65 -13.41
C GLN A 463 20.87 -21.25 -13.84
N GLU A 464 21.15 -22.48 -13.46
CA GLU A 464 22.37 -23.19 -13.86
C GLU A 464 22.32 -23.71 -15.30
N SER A 465 21.16 -23.77 -15.91
CA SER A 465 21.01 -24.27 -17.28
C SER A 465 21.76 -23.40 -18.29
N THR A 466 22.34 -24.04 -19.28
CA THR A 466 23.08 -23.35 -20.37
C THR A 466 22.17 -22.40 -21.16
N ILE A 467 20.90 -22.77 -21.30
CA ILE A 467 19.93 -21.93 -22.01
C ILE A 467 19.56 -20.69 -21.20
N TYR A 468 19.49 -20.78 -19.87
CA TYR A 468 19.27 -19.64 -18.99
C TYR A 468 20.41 -18.64 -19.13
N LYS A 469 21.65 -19.10 -18.98
CA LYS A 469 22.86 -18.28 -19.10
C LYS A 469 22.96 -17.63 -20.48
N LYS A 470 22.57 -18.33 -21.54
CA LYS A 470 22.54 -17.79 -22.91
C LYS A 470 21.50 -16.67 -23.05
N ILE A 471 20.28 -16.90 -22.59
CA ILE A 471 19.20 -15.90 -22.67
C ILE A 471 19.58 -14.66 -21.86
N GLN A 472 20.08 -14.82 -20.64
CA GLN A 472 20.51 -13.69 -19.81
C GLN A 472 21.65 -12.87 -20.48
N LYS A 473 22.58 -13.54 -21.11
CA LYS A 473 23.66 -12.87 -21.86
C LYS A 473 23.14 -12.09 -23.07
N SER A 474 22.20 -12.68 -23.82
CA SER A 474 21.59 -12.02 -24.99
C SER A 474 20.79 -10.77 -24.62
N VAL A 475 20.23 -10.76 -23.41
CA VAL A 475 19.41 -9.66 -22.90
C VAL A 475 20.23 -8.55 -22.23
N SER A 476 21.35 -8.92 -21.57
CA SER A 476 22.20 -7.97 -20.84
C SER A 476 23.18 -7.18 -21.71
N THR A 477 23.50 -7.67 -22.91
CA THR A 477 24.40 -6.99 -23.87
C THR A 477 23.76 -7.00 -25.26
N PRO A 478 22.72 -6.21 -25.51
CA PRO A 478 22.12 -6.13 -26.83
C PRO A 478 23.10 -5.45 -27.80
N ASN A 479 23.64 -6.22 -28.73
CA ASN A 479 24.46 -5.68 -29.80
C ASN A 479 23.53 -5.25 -30.94
N PRO A 480 23.48 -3.96 -31.32
CA PRO A 480 22.56 -3.48 -32.35
C PRO A 480 22.82 -4.07 -33.75
N ASP A 481 24.04 -4.57 -34.01
CA ASP A 481 24.43 -5.10 -35.33
C ASP A 481 24.30 -6.64 -35.47
N HIS A 482 24.14 -7.35 -34.38
CA HIS A 482 23.86 -8.79 -34.38
C HIS A 482 22.54 -9.06 -33.65
N LYS A 483 21.48 -9.23 -34.42
CA LYS A 483 20.23 -9.85 -33.95
C LYS A 483 20.52 -11.35 -33.67
N GLU A 484 21.14 -11.65 -32.54
CA GLU A 484 21.11 -13.01 -31.99
C GLU A 484 19.72 -13.32 -31.45
N LEU A 485 18.80 -13.54 -32.38
CA LEU A 485 17.49 -14.09 -32.07
C LEU A 485 17.69 -15.52 -31.58
N LEU A 486 16.83 -15.94 -30.65
CA LEU A 486 16.79 -17.34 -30.25
C LEU A 486 16.52 -18.21 -31.47
N THR A 487 17.47 -19.05 -31.81
CA THR A 487 17.32 -20.01 -32.93
C THR A 487 16.33 -21.10 -32.57
N ASP A 488 15.81 -21.83 -33.57
CA ASP A 488 14.94 -22.98 -33.31
C ASP A 488 15.59 -24.02 -32.41
N LYS A 489 16.91 -24.13 -32.43
CA LYS A 489 17.69 -24.99 -31.52
C LYS A 489 17.62 -24.47 -30.09
N ASP A 490 17.68 -23.17 -29.89
CA ASP A 490 17.56 -22.54 -28.57
C ASP A 490 16.15 -22.68 -28.00
N TRP A 491 15.13 -22.53 -28.84
CA TRP A 491 13.75 -22.77 -28.44
C TRP A 491 13.52 -24.23 -28.01
N LYS A 492 14.05 -25.17 -28.76
CA LYS A 492 13.97 -26.57 -28.38
C LYS A 492 14.70 -26.86 -27.07
N ALA A 493 15.86 -26.23 -26.85
CA ALA A 493 16.62 -26.37 -25.62
C ALA A 493 15.86 -25.73 -24.43
N LEU A 494 15.24 -24.57 -24.63
CA LEU A 494 14.40 -23.89 -23.65
C LEU A 494 13.20 -24.76 -23.26
N TYR A 495 12.47 -25.25 -24.22
CA TYR A 495 11.31 -26.11 -23.96
C TYR A 495 11.74 -27.36 -23.20
N LYS A 496 12.79 -28.05 -23.67
CA LYS A 496 13.31 -29.23 -23.01
C LYS A 496 13.75 -28.94 -21.56
N CYS A 497 14.40 -27.82 -21.33
CA CYS A 497 14.85 -27.41 -19.99
C CYS A 497 13.66 -27.23 -19.04
N ILE A 498 12.70 -26.44 -19.43
CA ILE A 498 11.52 -26.15 -18.59
C ILE A 498 10.62 -27.39 -18.45
N ASP A 499 10.37 -28.15 -19.52
CA ASP A 499 9.55 -29.37 -19.47
C ASP A 499 10.20 -30.49 -18.63
N THR A 500 11.53 -30.51 -18.51
CA THR A 500 12.21 -31.41 -17.59
C THR A 500 11.96 -31.04 -16.11
N MET A 501 11.86 -29.75 -15.83
CA MET A 501 11.61 -29.26 -14.46
C MET A 501 10.13 -29.27 -14.10
N TYR A 502 9.28 -29.07 -15.09
CA TYR A 502 7.82 -29.00 -14.96
C TYR A 502 7.15 -29.95 -15.97
N PRO A 503 7.19 -31.27 -15.75
CA PRO A 503 6.82 -32.26 -16.75
C PRO A 503 5.39 -32.16 -17.27
N SER A 504 4.46 -31.70 -16.44
CA SER A 504 3.05 -31.54 -16.83
C SER A 504 2.75 -30.19 -17.49
N LEU A 505 3.70 -29.26 -17.53
CA LEU A 505 3.47 -27.90 -17.99
C LEU A 505 3.00 -27.83 -19.45
N SER A 506 3.71 -28.52 -20.33
CA SER A 506 3.42 -28.51 -21.78
C SER A 506 2.00 -29.01 -22.08
N GLU A 507 1.58 -30.11 -21.45
CA GLU A 507 0.26 -30.69 -21.62
C GLU A 507 -0.84 -29.76 -21.09
N ARG A 508 -0.65 -29.20 -19.90
CA ARG A 508 -1.61 -28.27 -19.29
C ARG A 508 -1.77 -26.97 -20.08
N LEU A 509 -0.70 -26.45 -20.68
CA LEU A 509 -0.77 -25.29 -21.56
C LEU A 509 -1.59 -25.58 -22.82
N VAL A 510 -1.45 -26.77 -23.40
CA VAL A 510 -2.28 -27.20 -24.53
C VAL A 510 -3.76 -27.32 -24.14
N LEU A 511 -4.03 -27.94 -22.99
CA LEU A 511 -5.41 -28.05 -22.45
C LEU A 511 -6.03 -26.67 -22.14
N ALA A 512 -5.22 -25.71 -21.72
CA ALA A 512 -5.65 -24.34 -21.50
C ALA A 512 -5.85 -23.51 -22.78
N GLY A 513 -5.65 -24.11 -23.97
CA GLY A 513 -5.83 -23.43 -25.26
C GLY A 513 -4.73 -22.41 -25.59
N ILE A 514 -3.53 -22.59 -25.05
CA ILE A 514 -2.38 -21.74 -25.32
C ILE A 514 -1.81 -22.06 -26.70
N THR A 515 -1.74 -21.06 -27.56
CA THR A 515 -1.21 -21.21 -28.93
C THR A 515 0.32 -21.40 -28.91
N PRO A 516 0.93 -21.94 -29.99
CA PRO A 516 2.39 -22.08 -30.07
C PRO A 516 3.16 -20.75 -29.87
N THR A 517 2.59 -19.64 -30.29
CA THR A 517 3.16 -18.31 -30.08
C THR A 517 3.06 -17.90 -28.61
N GLU A 518 1.91 -18.07 -27.99
CA GLU A 518 1.69 -17.77 -26.58
C GLU A 518 2.52 -18.69 -25.66
N LYS A 519 2.75 -19.92 -26.07
CA LYS A 519 3.61 -20.88 -25.38
C LYS A 519 5.02 -20.31 -25.16
N LYS A 520 5.56 -19.57 -26.13
CA LYS A 520 6.87 -18.92 -26.00
C LYS A 520 6.89 -17.96 -24.81
N TYR A 521 5.85 -17.16 -24.62
CA TYR A 521 5.74 -16.23 -23.48
C TYR A 521 5.57 -16.95 -22.14
N CYS A 522 4.84 -18.05 -22.10
CA CYS A 522 4.72 -18.87 -20.91
C CYS A 522 6.10 -19.40 -20.46
N TYR A 523 6.89 -19.91 -21.40
CA TYR A 523 8.21 -20.45 -21.09
C TYR A 523 9.23 -19.35 -20.77
N LEU A 524 9.16 -18.20 -21.44
CA LEU A 524 10.01 -17.06 -21.09
C LEU A 524 9.66 -16.45 -19.74
N SER A 525 8.44 -16.62 -19.24
CA SER A 525 8.05 -16.05 -17.94
C SER A 525 8.88 -16.58 -16.78
N PHE A 526 9.40 -17.81 -16.87
CA PHE A 526 10.30 -18.39 -15.86
C PHE A 526 11.65 -17.67 -15.76
N PHE A 527 12.00 -16.86 -16.75
CA PHE A 527 13.22 -16.04 -16.75
C PHE A 527 13.01 -14.65 -16.18
N GLN A 528 11.77 -14.32 -15.86
CA GLN A 528 11.36 -13.04 -15.28
C GLN A 528 11.86 -11.80 -16.06
N LEU A 529 11.88 -11.91 -17.39
CA LEU A 529 12.30 -10.85 -18.29
C LEU A 529 11.26 -9.72 -18.31
N ASP A 530 11.73 -8.48 -18.50
CA ASP A 530 10.85 -7.37 -18.78
C ASP A 530 10.31 -7.41 -20.21
N SER A 531 9.27 -6.59 -20.48
CA SER A 531 8.62 -6.59 -21.80
C SER A 531 9.54 -6.15 -22.95
N LYS A 532 10.56 -5.32 -22.68
CA LYS A 532 11.56 -4.90 -23.67
C LYS A 532 12.49 -6.06 -24.02
N GLN A 533 12.94 -6.76 -23.02
CA GLN A 533 13.80 -7.93 -23.15
C GLN A 533 13.09 -9.07 -23.90
N GLU A 534 11.81 -9.30 -23.59
CA GLU A 534 11.02 -10.27 -24.31
C GLU A 534 10.76 -9.86 -25.77
N ALA A 535 10.43 -8.60 -25.98
CA ALA A 535 10.22 -8.07 -27.34
C ALA A 535 11.49 -8.18 -28.19
N PHE A 536 12.64 -7.93 -27.60
CA PHE A 536 13.95 -8.11 -28.23
C PHE A 536 14.19 -9.58 -28.60
N LEU A 537 14.05 -10.51 -27.65
CA LEU A 537 14.28 -11.93 -27.88
C LEU A 537 13.33 -12.56 -28.90
N LEU A 538 12.11 -12.05 -28.97
CA LEU A 538 11.07 -12.54 -29.89
C LEU A 538 11.04 -11.78 -31.22
N ASN A 539 11.82 -10.73 -31.37
CA ASN A 539 11.83 -9.82 -32.52
C ASN A 539 10.43 -9.27 -32.86
N VAL A 540 9.74 -8.77 -31.85
CA VAL A 540 8.38 -8.22 -31.98
C VAL A 540 8.34 -6.79 -31.45
N ASN A 541 7.25 -6.08 -31.76
CA ASN A 541 7.03 -4.76 -31.21
C ASN A 541 6.93 -4.84 -29.67
N ILE A 542 7.44 -3.82 -28.99
CA ILE A 542 7.53 -3.74 -27.52
C ILE A 542 6.19 -3.94 -26.78
N ASP A 543 5.08 -3.60 -27.42
CA ASP A 543 3.74 -3.80 -26.87
C ASP A 543 3.22 -5.25 -27.00
N THR A 544 3.86 -6.05 -27.84
CA THR A 544 3.42 -7.40 -28.17
C THR A 544 3.52 -8.37 -27.00
N PRO A 545 4.60 -8.36 -26.19
CA PRO A 545 4.68 -9.20 -24.99
C PRO A 545 3.57 -8.92 -24.00
N TYR A 546 3.30 -7.66 -23.72
CA TYR A 546 2.23 -7.27 -22.81
C TYR A 546 0.85 -7.79 -23.26
N LYS A 547 0.51 -7.59 -24.53
CA LYS A 547 -0.76 -8.08 -25.11
C LYS A 547 -0.88 -9.60 -25.02
N ASN A 548 0.20 -10.32 -25.31
CA ASN A 548 0.20 -11.78 -25.23
C ASN A 548 0.11 -12.27 -23.78
N ARG A 549 0.85 -11.67 -22.84
CA ARG A 549 0.76 -12.01 -21.41
C ARG A 549 -0.67 -11.78 -20.87
N THR A 550 -1.32 -10.70 -21.25
CA THR A 550 -2.71 -10.43 -20.87
C THR A 550 -3.66 -11.51 -21.38
N ARG A 551 -3.53 -11.91 -22.66
CA ARG A 551 -4.33 -13.00 -23.23
C ARG A 551 -4.07 -14.35 -22.54
N ILE A 552 -2.82 -14.65 -22.26
CA ILE A 552 -2.41 -15.85 -21.54
C ILE A 552 -3.04 -15.88 -20.15
N ARG A 553 -2.95 -14.80 -19.38
CA ARG A 553 -3.56 -14.70 -18.06
C ARG A 553 -5.07 -14.91 -18.09
N GLN A 554 -5.76 -14.37 -19.10
CA GLN A 554 -7.21 -14.60 -19.30
C GLN A 554 -7.51 -16.08 -19.57
N LYS A 555 -6.74 -16.73 -20.43
CA LYS A 555 -6.91 -18.15 -20.75
C LYS A 555 -6.63 -19.05 -19.53
N LEU A 556 -5.64 -18.70 -18.73
CA LEU A 556 -5.26 -19.43 -17.51
C LEU A 556 -6.14 -19.07 -16.30
N LYS A 557 -7.10 -18.13 -16.45
CA LYS A 557 -8.00 -17.65 -15.39
C LYS A 557 -7.26 -17.09 -14.17
N ILE A 558 -6.12 -16.45 -14.40
CA ILE A 558 -5.35 -15.79 -13.34
C ILE A 558 -6.03 -14.47 -13.02
N THR A 559 -6.67 -14.37 -11.85
CA THR A 559 -7.49 -13.22 -11.44
C THR A 559 -6.72 -12.21 -10.58
N GLY A 560 -5.61 -12.60 -9.95
CA GLY A 560 -4.77 -11.73 -9.13
C GLY A 560 -3.85 -10.85 -9.98
N LEU A 561 -3.84 -9.54 -9.76
CA LEU A 561 -2.92 -8.61 -10.45
C LEU A 561 -1.45 -8.83 -10.06
N GLU A 562 -1.22 -9.34 -8.85
CA GLU A 562 0.12 -9.56 -8.28
C GLU A 562 0.71 -10.93 -8.59
N GLU A 563 -0.12 -11.93 -8.88
CA GLU A 563 0.37 -13.28 -9.17
C GLU A 563 1.15 -13.27 -10.48
N LYS A 564 2.46 -13.44 -10.40
CA LYS A 564 3.32 -13.47 -11.58
C LYS A 564 3.02 -14.73 -12.39
N LEU A 565 3.00 -14.59 -13.72
CA LEU A 565 2.67 -15.70 -14.63
C LEU A 565 3.50 -16.95 -14.36
N TYR A 566 4.80 -16.80 -14.06
CA TYR A 566 5.68 -17.93 -13.78
C TYR A 566 5.33 -18.63 -12.46
N GLU A 567 4.88 -17.91 -11.43
CA GLU A 567 4.48 -18.50 -10.14
C GLU A 567 3.28 -19.42 -10.31
N HIS A 568 2.29 -18.96 -11.07
CA HIS A 568 1.13 -19.79 -11.42
C HIS A 568 1.53 -21.03 -12.20
N LEU A 569 2.39 -20.86 -13.20
CA LEU A 569 2.85 -21.98 -14.04
C LEU A 569 3.76 -22.96 -13.26
N ALA A 570 4.54 -22.47 -12.30
CA ALA A 570 5.41 -23.29 -11.46
C ALA A 570 4.64 -24.24 -10.52
N LEU A 571 3.41 -23.89 -10.16
CA LEU A 571 2.52 -24.74 -9.37
C LEU A 571 1.95 -25.93 -10.20
N TRP A 572 2.12 -25.91 -11.51
CA TRP A 572 1.61 -26.96 -12.40
C TRP A 572 2.56 -28.13 -12.61
N GLY A 573 3.78 -28.01 -12.13
CA GLY A 573 4.82 -29.04 -12.34
C GLY A 573 5.00 -30.06 -11.22
#